data_054f12bc310e313ad9b0a75d09e12fc3
#
_entry.id   054f12bc310e313ad9b0a75d09e12fc3
#
_cell.length_a   1.000
_cell.length_b   1.000
_cell.length_c   1.000
_cell.angle_alpha   90.00
_cell.angle_beta   90.00
_cell.angle_gamma   90.00
#
_symmetry.space_group_name_H-M   'P 1'
#
loop_
_entity.id
_entity.type
_entity.pdbx_description
1 polymer ?
#
loop_
_entity_poly.entity_id
_entity_poly.type
_entity_poly.pdbx_seq_one_letter_code
_entity_poly.pdbx_strand_id
1 'polypeptide(L)'
;MKIALITLMLSTLALTACMEGRPHPLPGPARACEAGPAQRFVGQPATPALVAKVRRQSGAALARRITPNMRVTMEFRVDRVNVWVGLKGEAERISCG
;
A
#
# COMPACT_ATOMS: atom_id res chain seq x y z
N MET A 1 64.42 3.85 40.73
CA MET A 1 63.74 4.67 39.74
C MET A 1 62.58 3.91 39.17
N LYS A 2 61.46 4.26 39.55
CA LYS A 2 60.22 3.62 39.02
C LYS A 2 59.55 4.56 38.07
N ILE A 3 59.53 4.18 36.87
CA ILE A 3 58.76 4.93 35.87
C ILE A 3 57.42 4.30 35.83
N ALA A 4 56.45 5.02 36.31
CA ALA A 4 55.09 4.61 36.16
C ALA A 4 54.67 4.88 34.73
N LEU A 5 54.57 3.85 34.02
CA LEU A 5 53.97 3.94 32.70
C LEU A 5 52.47 4.06 32.88
N ILE A 6 52.02 5.25 32.77
CA ILE A 6 50.61 5.49 32.70
C ILE A 6 50.20 5.20 31.27
N THR A 7 49.74 4.04 31.07
CA THR A 7 49.08 3.70 29.83
C THR A 7 47.77 4.40 29.80
N LEU A 8 47.74 5.48 29.11
CA LEU A 8 46.53 6.17 28.84
C LEU A 8 45.74 5.33 27.83
N MET A 9 44.83 4.59 28.37
CA MET A 9 43.88 3.90 27.54
C MET A 9 42.91 4.93 26.94
N LEU A 10 43.21 5.35 25.76
CA LEU A 10 42.26 6.06 24.96
C LEU A 10 41.22 5.07 24.49
N SER A 11 40.20 4.92 25.24
CA SER A 11 38.99 4.29 24.73
C SER A 11 38.37 5.25 23.75
N THR A 12 38.70 5.08 22.53
CA THR A 12 37.92 5.70 21.48
C THR A 12 36.58 5.03 21.44
N LEU A 13 35.63 5.60 22.13
CA LEU A 13 34.26 5.26 21.89
C LEU A 13 33.91 5.71 20.47
N ALA A 14 34.04 4.80 19.58
CA ALA A 14 33.44 5.00 18.30
C ALA A 14 31.93 4.89 18.48
N LEU A 15 31.31 5.99 18.80
CA LEU A 15 29.88 6.08 18.72
C LEU A 15 29.53 6.15 17.24
N THR A 16 29.42 5.02 16.63
CA THR A 16 28.67 4.91 15.41
C THR A 16 27.23 4.92 15.80
N ALA A 17 26.73 6.08 16.04
CA ALA A 17 25.31 6.25 16.10
C ALA A 17 24.79 6.09 14.68
N CYS A 18 24.52 4.87 14.33
CA CYS A 18 23.72 4.61 13.15
C CYS A 18 22.31 5.06 13.45
N MET A 19 22.11 6.32 13.33
CA MET A 19 20.80 6.94 13.42
C MET A 19 20.13 7.00 12.07
N GLU A 20 20.66 6.28 11.13
CA GLU A 20 19.97 6.10 9.90
C GLU A 20 18.73 5.28 10.19
N GLY A 21 17.69 5.98 10.56
CA GLY A 21 16.43 5.46 10.19
C GLY A 21 16.58 5.07 8.73
N ARG A 22 16.32 3.83 8.41
CA ARG A 22 16.27 3.39 7.02
C ARG A 22 15.54 4.48 6.26
N PRO A 23 16.13 5.04 5.20
CA PRO A 23 15.38 5.99 4.41
C PRO A 23 14.08 5.32 4.06
N HIS A 24 12.99 5.88 4.55
CA HIS A 24 11.70 5.48 4.05
C HIS A 24 11.80 5.66 2.55
N PRO A 25 11.59 4.61 1.77
CA PRO A 25 11.52 4.84 0.35
C PRO A 25 10.51 5.95 0.16
N LEU A 26 10.94 7.02 -0.48
CA LEU A 26 10.01 8.03 -0.97
C LEU A 26 8.84 7.27 -1.54
N PRO A 27 7.59 7.66 -1.20
CA PRO A 27 6.47 7.02 -1.84
C PRO A 27 6.74 7.05 -3.33
N GLY A 28 6.99 5.88 -3.89
CA GLY A 28 7.13 5.75 -5.32
C GLY A 28 5.88 6.30 -5.99
N PRO A 29 5.91 6.52 -7.29
CA PRO A 29 4.72 6.89 -8.01
C PRO A 29 3.60 5.95 -7.59
N ALA A 30 2.44 6.50 -7.26
CA ALA A 30 1.28 5.71 -6.89
C ALA A 30 1.15 4.57 -7.89
N ARG A 31 1.15 3.34 -7.41
CA ARG A 31 1.06 2.19 -8.29
C ARG A 31 -0.22 2.32 -9.10
N ALA A 32 -0.06 2.26 -10.39
CA ALA A 32 -1.21 2.24 -11.26
C ALA A 32 -2.05 1.00 -10.95
N CYS A 33 -3.33 1.19 -10.83
CA CYS A 33 -4.28 0.10 -10.68
C CYS A 33 -4.27 -0.76 -11.95
N GLU A 34 -4.26 -2.07 -11.76
CA GLU A 34 -4.41 -3.05 -12.83
C GLU A 34 -5.64 -3.90 -12.55
N ALA A 35 -6.69 -3.72 -13.33
CA ALA A 35 -7.95 -4.42 -13.10
C ALA A 35 -7.89 -5.89 -13.52
N GLY A 36 -6.99 -6.26 -14.44
CA GLY A 36 -6.88 -7.62 -14.96
C GLY A 36 -6.79 -8.70 -13.88
N PRO A 37 -5.82 -8.63 -12.95
CA PRO A 37 -5.67 -9.64 -11.90
C PRO A 37 -6.88 -9.76 -10.96
N ALA A 38 -7.72 -8.74 -10.89
CA ALA A 38 -8.88 -8.73 -10.01
C ALA A 38 -10.16 -9.25 -10.68
N GLN A 39 -10.15 -9.53 -11.97
CA GLN A 39 -11.35 -9.98 -12.68
C GLN A 39 -11.91 -11.30 -12.17
N ARG A 40 -11.08 -12.12 -11.55
CA ARG A 40 -11.54 -13.39 -10.96
C ARG A 40 -12.55 -13.22 -9.85
N PHE A 41 -12.67 -12.03 -9.29
CA PHE A 41 -13.63 -11.74 -8.23
C PHE A 41 -15.01 -11.33 -8.75
N VAL A 42 -15.13 -11.09 -10.04
CA VAL A 42 -16.43 -10.78 -10.65
C VAL A 42 -17.40 -11.93 -10.44
N GLY A 43 -18.61 -11.62 -10.04
CA GLY A 43 -19.65 -12.60 -9.74
C GLY A 43 -19.72 -13.02 -8.28
N GLN A 44 -18.69 -12.72 -7.48
CA GLN A 44 -18.70 -13.01 -6.04
C GLN A 44 -19.38 -11.89 -5.26
N PRO A 45 -19.91 -12.20 -4.06
CA PRO A 45 -20.51 -11.17 -3.21
C PRO A 45 -19.52 -10.04 -2.91
N ALA A 46 -19.93 -8.81 -3.16
CA ALA A 46 -19.08 -7.62 -2.99
C ALA A 46 -19.02 -7.18 -1.52
N THR A 47 -18.55 -8.05 -0.67
CA THR A 47 -18.33 -7.79 0.76
C THR A 47 -17.14 -6.86 0.96
N PRO A 48 -17.01 -6.21 2.13
CA PRO A 48 -15.81 -5.44 2.44
C PRO A 48 -14.52 -6.27 2.33
N ALA A 49 -14.57 -7.54 2.68
CA ALA A 49 -13.42 -8.44 2.54
C ALA A 49 -13.05 -8.65 1.07
N LEU A 50 -14.04 -8.81 0.20
CA LEU A 50 -13.81 -8.94 -1.24
C LEU A 50 -13.19 -7.67 -1.80
N VAL A 51 -13.72 -6.51 -1.44
CA VAL A 51 -13.20 -5.22 -1.90
C VAL A 51 -11.74 -5.05 -1.50
N ALA A 52 -11.38 -5.47 -0.29
CA ALA A 52 -9.99 -5.46 0.16
C ALA A 52 -9.10 -6.38 -0.69
N LYS A 53 -9.59 -7.56 -1.06
CA LYS A 53 -8.88 -8.49 -1.94
C LYS A 53 -8.68 -7.89 -3.33
N VAL A 54 -9.71 -7.28 -3.87
CA VAL A 54 -9.66 -6.59 -5.17
C VAL A 54 -8.61 -5.49 -5.14
N ARG A 55 -8.59 -4.69 -4.09
CA ARG A 55 -7.59 -3.64 -3.94
C ARG A 55 -6.17 -4.21 -3.96
N ARG A 56 -5.93 -5.28 -3.20
CA ARG A 56 -4.60 -5.90 -3.16
C ARG A 56 -4.20 -6.51 -4.50
N GLN A 57 -5.11 -7.21 -5.15
CA GLN A 57 -4.83 -7.89 -6.42
C GLN A 57 -4.60 -6.90 -7.56
N SER A 58 -5.28 -5.77 -7.53
CA SER A 58 -5.12 -4.73 -8.53
C SER A 58 -3.92 -3.82 -8.28
N GLY A 59 -3.30 -3.92 -7.10
CA GLY A 59 -2.23 -3.02 -6.69
C GLY A 59 -2.69 -1.59 -6.41
N ALA A 60 -3.99 -1.33 -6.40
CA ALA A 60 -4.54 0.00 -6.16
C ALA A 60 -4.27 0.47 -4.74
N ALA A 61 -4.04 1.77 -4.58
CA ALA A 61 -3.94 2.40 -3.27
C ALA A 61 -5.31 2.55 -2.62
N LEU A 62 -6.34 2.73 -3.44
CA LEU A 62 -7.71 2.97 -3.01
C LEU A 62 -8.66 2.01 -3.69
N ALA A 63 -9.75 1.69 -3.02
CA ALA A 63 -10.85 0.94 -3.59
C ALA A 63 -12.17 1.67 -3.33
N ARG A 64 -13.04 1.67 -4.32
CA ARG A 64 -14.37 2.26 -4.20
C ARG A 64 -15.41 1.20 -4.54
N ARG A 65 -16.33 0.98 -3.62
CA ARG A 65 -17.46 0.09 -3.80
C ARG A 65 -18.65 0.93 -4.29
N ILE A 66 -19.13 0.65 -5.47
CA ILE A 66 -20.19 1.44 -6.11
C ILE A 66 -21.46 0.60 -6.21
N THR A 67 -22.47 0.97 -5.45
CA THR A 67 -23.78 0.33 -5.48
C THR A 67 -24.64 0.92 -6.60
N PRO A 68 -25.70 0.22 -7.05
CA PRO A 68 -26.47 0.67 -8.22
C PRO A 68 -27.04 2.09 -8.16
N ASN A 69 -27.40 2.55 -6.98
CA ASN A 69 -27.99 3.88 -6.80
C ASN A 69 -27.01 4.93 -6.27
N MET A 70 -25.75 4.58 -6.20
CA MET A 70 -24.74 5.49 -5.69
C MET A 70 -24.30 6.48 -6.76
N ARG A 71 -24.32 7.76 -6.42
CA ARG A 71 -23.71 8.78 -7.26
C ARG A 71 -22.23 8.83 -6.96
N VAL A 72 -21.42 8.74 -7.99
CA VAL A 72 -19.98 8.83 -7.87
C VAL A 72 -19.46 9.95 -8.76
N THR A 73 -18.36 10.56 -8.32
CA THR A 73 -17.67 11.55 -9.12
C THR A 73 -17.00 10.88 -10.32
N MET A 74 -16.91 11.61 -11.41
CA MET A 74 -16.33 11.11 -12.67
C MET A 74 -14.84 11.34 -12.76
N GLU A 75 -14.21 11.77 -11.68
CA GLU A 75 -12.77 11.94 -11.62
C GLU A 75 -12.07 10.61 -11.82
N PHE A 76 -11.17 10.57 -12.75
CA PHE A 76 -10.30 9.42 -12.95
C PHE A 76 -9.16 9.44 -11.93
N ARG A 77 -8.89 8.28 -11.32
CA ARG A 77 -7.72 8.10 -10.47
C ARG A 77 -6.97 6.85 -10.91
N VAL A 78 -5.71 7.05 -11.27
CA VAL A 78 -4.84 5.96 -11.71
C VAL A 78 -4.59 4.92 -10.60
N ASP A 79 -4.70 5.31 -9.35
CA ASP A 79 -4.43 4.48 -8.18
C ASP A 79 -5.69 3.91 -7.50
N ARG A 80 -6.83 4.01 -8.14
CA ARG A 80 -8.11 3.55 -7.58
C ARG A 80 -8.70 2.42 -8.38
N VAL A 81 -9.15 1.38 -7.70
CA VAL A 81 -9.97 0.32 -8.27
C VAL A 81 -11.43 0.53 -7.86
N ASN A 82 -12.34 0.34 -8.80
CA ASN A 82 -13.78 0.43 -8.58
C ASN A 82 -14.38 -0.96 -8.64
N VAL A 83 -15.17 -1.31 -7.64
CA VAL A 83 -15.98 -2.52 -7.61
C VAL A 83 -17.44 -2.10 -7.80
N TRP A 84 -17.96 -2.35 -8.97
CA TRP A 84 -19.35 -2.06 -9.30
C TRP A 84 -20.20 -3.22 -8.80
N VAL A 85 -21.17 -2.90 -7.96
CA VAL A 85 -22.03 -3.90 -7.32
C VAL A 85 -23.33 -4.02 -8.09
N GLY A 86 -23.70 -5.24 -8.42
CA GLY A 86 -24.94 -5.53 -9.10
C GLY A 86 -26.14 -5.54 -8.15
N LEU A 87 -27.33 -5.72 -8.72
CA LEU A 87 -28.58 -5.72 -7.96
C LEU A 87 -28.67 -6.81 -6.91
N LYS A 88 -27.91 -7.91 -7.09
CA LYS A 88 -27.87 -9.03 -6.15
C LYS A 88 -26.73 -8.89 -5.13
N GLY A 89 -26.03 -7.77 -5.10
CA GLY A 89 -24.91 -7.54 -4.21
C GLY A 89 -23.60 -8.17 -4.66
N GLU A 90 -23.54 -8.73 -5.86
CA GLU A 90 -22.33 -9.31 -6.43
C GLU A 90 -21.44 -8.23 -7.08
N ALA A 91 -20.15 -8.53 -7.17
CA ALA A 91 -19.23 -7.71 -7.95
C ALA A 91 -19.53 -7.90 -9.43
N GLU A 92 -20.18 -6.95 -10.04
CA GLU A 92 -20.61 -7.02 -11.43
C GLU A 92 -19.48 -6.63 -12.39
N ARG A 93 -18.72 -5.62 -12.03
CA ARG A 93 -17.62 -5.10 -12.83
C ARG A 93 -16.52 -4.58 -11.93
N ILE A 94 -15.30 -4.80 -12.34
CA ILE A 94 -14.11 -4.28 -11.65
C ILE A 94 -13.29 -3.51 -12.67
N SER A 95 -13.02 -2.25 -12.37
CA SER A 95 -12.30 -1.35 -13.27
C SER A 95 -11.41 -0.40 -12.48
N CYS A 96 -10.40 0.13 -13.14
CA CYS A 96 -9.56 1.20 -12.57
C CYS A 96 -10.13 2.57 -12.96
N GLY A 97 -9.94 3.53 -12.08
CA GLY A 97 -10.35 4.90 -12.43
C GLY A 97 -11.04 5.75 -11.37
#